data_7bc6f9a8f554e23383eaeb16fe44d9a6
#
_entry.id   7bc6f9a8f554e23383eaeb16fe44d9a6
#
_cell.length_a   1.000
_cell.length_b   1.000
_cell.length_c   1.000
_cell.angle_alpha   90.00
_cell.angle_beta   90.00
_cell.angle_gamma   90.00
#
_symmetry.space_group_name_H-M   'P 1'
#
loop_
_entity.id
_entity.type
_entity.pdbx_description
1 polymer ?
#
loop_
_entity_poly.entity_id
_entity_poly.type
_entity_poly.pdbx_seq_one_letter_code
_entity_poly.pdbx_strand_id
1 'polypeptide(L)'
;GDVYKRQKQMLPEVKESSEIYGKTIDYHFFGQEVPIAGIAGDQQAALFGQACFDRGDVKNTYGTGGFMLMNTGEEAVKSESGLLTTIAYGLDGKVNYALEGSIFVSGSAIQWLRDGLRMINSAPQTENYASRVESTEGVYMVPAFVGLGTPYWDSEARGAIFGLSRGTEKEHFIRATLESLCYQTRDVMEAMSKDSGIEVQNLRVDG
;
A
#
# COMPACT_ATOMS: atom_id res chain seq x y z
N GLY A 1 18.99 -17.00 -2.69
CA GLY A 1 19.85 -17.56 -3.59
C GLY A 1 21.25 -17.05 -3.77
N ASP A 2 21.77 -15.97 -3.18
CA ASP A 2 23.11 -15.45 -3.51
C ASP A 2 24.03 -15.26 -2.31
N VAL A 3 23.83 -16.04 -1.26
CA VAL A 3 24.63 -15.97 -0.03
C VAL A 3 26.13 -16.18 -0.29
N TYR A 4 26.49 -16.92 -1.35
CA TYR A 4 27.88 -17.21 -1.72
C TYR A 4 28.51 -16.19 -2.69
N LYS A 5 27.72 -15.29 -3.29
CA LYS A 5 28.21 -14.32 -4.29
C LYS A 5 28.35 -12.91 -3.75
N ARG A 6 27.68 -12.58 -2.63
CA ARG A 6 27.74 -11.26 -2.00
C ARG A 6 28.38 -11.37 -0.63
N GLN A 7 29.52 -10.73 -0.47
CA GLN A 7 30.24 -10.68 0.80
C GLN A 7 29.82 -9.43 1.56
N LYS A 8 29.87 -9.49 2.90
CA LYS A 8 29.51 -8.38 3.79
C LYS A 8 30.24 -7.06 3.45
N GLN A 9 31.50 -7.17 3.00
CA GLN A 9 32.32 -6.02 2.58
C GLN A 9 31.83 -5.33 1.31
N MET A 10 30.96 -5.99 0.53
CA MET A 10 30.36 -5.42 -0.69
C MET A 10 29.06 -4.65 -0.41
N LEU A 11 28.53 -4.74 0.79
CA LEU A 11 27.33 -4.02 1.19
C LEU A 11 27.68 -2.57 1.52
N PRO A 12 26.80 -1.61 1.18
CA PRO A 12 26.97 -0.23 1.61
C PRO A 12 26.89 -0.12 3.14
N GLU A 13 27.44 0.95 3.67
CA GLU A 13 27.27 1.29 5.08
C GLU A 13 25.78 1.57 5.38
N VAL A 14 25.29 0.97 6.47
CA VAL A 14 23.91 1.22 6.93
C VAL A 14 23.89 2.54 7.70
N LYS A 15 22.99 3.42 7.28
CA LYS A 15 22.82 4.77 7.82
C LYS A 15 21.39 4.97 8.31
N GLU A 16 21.18 5.96 9.18
CA GLU A 16 19.84 6.39 9.56
C GLU A 16 19.09 7.03 8.39
N SER A 17 17.79 7.20 8.51
CA SER A 17 16.97 7.83 7.48
C SER A 17 17.23 9.34 7.39
N SER A 18 17.78 9.95 8.45
CA SER A 18 18.12 11.37 8.53
C SER A 18 19.52 11.55 9.09
N GLU A 19 20.51 11.56 8.23
CA GLU A 19 21.91 11.91 8.57
C GLU A 19 22.62 12.40 7.30
N ILE A 20 23.77 13.05 7.44
CA ILE A 20 24.53 13.52 6.28
C ILE A 20 25.29 12.33 5.67
N TYR A 21 24.85 11.86 4.49
CA TYR A 21 25.52 10.77 3.73
C TYR A 21 26.67 11.26 2.89
N GLY A 22 26.60 12.52 2.47
CA GLY A 22 27.57 13.16 1.58
C GLY A 22 27.06 14.52 1.15
N LYS A 23 27.71 15.09 0.15
CA LYS A 23 27.32 16.35 -0.44
C LYS A 23 27.28 16.24 -1.95
N THR A 24 26.49 17.09 -2.58
CA THR A 24 26.55 17.27 -4.04
C THR A 24 27.85 17.91 -4.44
N ILE A 25 28.27 17.70 -5.70
CA ILE A 25 29.35 18.47 -6.26
C ILE A 25 28.83 19.87 -6.65
N ASP A 26 29.67 20.90 -6.45
CA ASP A 26 29.35 22.31 -6.69
C ASP A 26 28.89 22.58 -8.13
N TYR A 27 29.40 21.83 -9.08
CA TYR A 27 29.07 21.89 -10.50
C TYR A 27 27.55 21.78 -10.77
N HIS A 28 26.79 20.99 -9.99
CA HIS A 28 25.38 20.76 -10.24
C HIS A 28 24.42 21.75 -9.54
N PHE A 29 24.90 22.49 -8.54
CA PHE A 29 24.06 23.35 -7.71
C PHE A 29 24.57 24.80 -7.67
N PHE A 30 24.79 25.37 -8.86
CA PHE A 30 25.19 26.79 -9.03
C PHE A 30 26.41 27.20 -8.18
N GLY A 31 27.38 26.30 -8.06
CA GLY A 31 28.59 26.55 -7.27
C GLY A 31 28.44 26.35 -5.78
N GLN A 32 27.40 25.62 -5.31
CA GLN A 32 27.20 25.32 -3.91
C GLN A 32 27.17 23.81 -3.66
N GLU A 33 27.80 23.37 -2.58
CA GLU A 33 27.64 22.02 -2.06
C GLU A 33 26.37 21.93 -1.21
N VAL A 34 25.45 21.04 -1.58
CA VAL A 34 24.22 20.78 -0.83
C VAL A 34 24.36 19.43 -0.13
N PRO A 35 24.11 19.36 1.21
CA PRO A 35 24.12 18.09 1.92
C PRO A 35 23.04 17.14 1.41
N ILE A 36 23.40 15.86 1.23
CA ILE A 36 22.44 14.77 1.00
C ILE A 36 22.16 14.18 2.38
N ALA A 37 20.99 14.48 2.94
CA ALA A 37 20.71 14.25 4.37
C ALA A 37 19.43 13.47 4.65
N GLY A 38 18.78 12.92 3.64
CA GLY A 38 17.56 12.11 3.81
C GLY A 38 17.51 10.97 2.80
N ILE A 39 17.16 9.78 3.28
CA ILE A 39 16.92 8.60 2.44
C ILE A 39 15.80 7.76 3.05
N ALA A 40 14.84 7.37 2.24
CA ALA A 40 13.79 6.45 2.62
C ALA A 40 13.27 5.70 1.40
N GLY A 41 12.75 4.49 1.58
CA GLY A 41 11.91 3.85 0.58
C GLY A 41 10.62 4.66 0.37
N ASP A 42 9.99 4.55 -0.78
CA ASP A 42 8.77 5.31 -1.12
C ASP A 42 7.64 5.10 -0.11
N GLN A 43 7.41 3.86 0.30
CA GLN A 43 6.37 3.53 1.27
C GLN A 43 6.70 4.01 2.68
N GLN A 44 7.98 3.98 3.09
CA GLN A 44 8.47 4.53 4.35
C GLN A 44 8.38 6.05 4.34
N ALA A 45 8.72 6.68 3.23
CA ALA A 45 8.58 8.13 3.06
C ALA A 45 7.09 8.56 3.14
N ALA A 46 6.18 7.79 2.55
CA ALA A 46 4.74 8.02 2.66
C ALA A 46 4.24 7.87 4.11
N LEU A 47 4.69 6.83 4.83
CA LEU A 47 4.35 6.63 6.26
C LEU A 47 4.77 7.85 7.10
N PHE A 48 6.02 8.32 6.91
CA PHE A 48 6.55 9.50 7.60
C PHE A 48 5.83 10.78 7.16
N GLY A 49 5.60 10.96 5.86
CA GLY A 49 4.92 12.12 5.29
C GLY A 49 3.47 12.25 5.72
N GLN A 50 2.78 11.13 5.97
CA GLN A 50 1.44 11.08 6.57
C GLN A 50 1.46 11.29 8.09
N ALA A 51 2.62 11.61 8.68
CA ALA A 51 2.80 11.80 10.11
C ALA A 51 2.34 10.59 10.96
N CYS A 52 2.60 9.38 10.47
CA CYS A 52 2.34 8.14 11.20
C CYS A 52 3.49 7.86 12.17
N PHE A 53 3.59 8.65 13.24
CA PHE A 53 4.71 8.60 14.19
C PHE A 53 4.43 7.74 15.41
N ASP A 54 3.16 7.58 15.76
CA ASP A 54 2.77 6.82 16.93
C ASP A 54 2.53 5.34 16.59
N ARG A 55 2.74 4.49 17.59
CA ARG A 55 2.44 3.07 17.48
C ARG A 55 0.96 2.86 17.18
N GLY A 56 0.64 2.17 16.09
CA GLY A 56 -0.72 1.93 15.62
C GLY A 56 -1.20 2.93 14.57
N ASP A 57 -0.43 3.96 14.25
CA ASP A 57 -0.71 4.80 13.10
C ASP A 57 -0.57 4.00 11.81
N VAL A 58 -1.55 4.16 10.92
CA VAL A 58 -1.62 3.42 9.65
C VAL A 58 -1.80 4.38 8.48
N LYS A 59 -1.06 4.13 7.41
CA LYS A 59 -1.29 4.77 6.12
C LYS A 59 -1.59 3.74 5.05
N ASN A 60 -2.36 4.10 4.02
CA ASN A 60 -2.49 3.33 2.78
C ASN A 60 -2.30 4.24 1.57
N THR A 61 -1.36 3.88 0.71
CA THR A 61 -1.15 4.55 -0.57
C THR A 61 -1.92 3.82 -1.66
N TYR A 62 -2.91 4.47 -2.25
CA TYR A 62 -3.74 3.94 -3.35
C TYR A 62 -3.15 4.33 -4.71
N GLY A 63 -2.25 3.50 -5.23
CA GLY A 63 -1.71 3.61 -6.58
C GLY A 63 -2.31 2.54 -7.52
N THR A 64 -1.51 1.99 -8.42
CA THR A 64 -1.87 0.82 -9.26
C THR A 64 -2.33 -0.34 -8.39
N GLY A 65 -1.54 -0.66 -7.33
CA GLY A 65 -1.92 -1.46 -6.17
C GLY A 65 -2.17 -0.56 -4.96
N GLY A 66 -2.32 -1.18 -3.79
CA GLY A 66 -2.38 -0.52 -2.49
C GLY A 66 -1.25 -0.99 -1.59
N PHE A 67 -0.63 -0.07 -0.86
CA PHE A 67 0.44 -0.38 0.07
C PHE A 67 0.14 0.22 1.43
N MET A 68 -0.16 -0.66 2.38
CA MET A 68 -0.53 -0.28 3.73
C MET A 68 0.62 -0.54 4.69
N LEU A 69 0.97 0.45 5.49
CA LEU A 69 1.96 0.35 6.56
C LEU A 69 1.38 0.79 7.88
N MET A 70 1.61 -0.03 8.92
CA MET A 70 1.31 0.29 10.32
C MET A 70 2.61 0.48 11.09
N ASN A 71 2.80 1.62 11.72
CA ASN A 71 3.90 1.84 12.65
C ASN A 71 3.73 0.98 13.91
N THR A 72 4.71 0.12 14.21
CA THR A 72 4.72 -0.76 15.39
C THR A 72 5.66 -0.25 16.49
N GLY A 73 6.23 0.97 16.33
CA GLY A 73 7.21 1.53 17.26
C GLY A 73 8.54 0.79 17.19
N GLU A 74 9.20 0.65 18.32
CA GLU A 74 10.51 -0.01 18.42
C GLU A 74 10.40 -1.55 18.43
N GLU A 75 9.21 -2.11 18.23
CA GLU A 75 8.95 -3.55 18.22
C GLU A 75 8.85 -4.09 16.80
N ALA A 76 9.76 -4.99 16.43
CA ALA A 76 9.70 -5.75 15.18
C ALA A 76 8.67 -6.89 15.31
N VAL A 77 7.40 -6.60 15.09
CA VAL A 77 6.30 -7.57 15.18
C VAL A 77 6.47 -8.64 14.11
N LYS A 78 6.53 -9.89 14.51
CA LYS A 78 6.52 -11.03 13.58
C LYS A 78 5.09 -11.35 13.17
N SER A 79 4.79 -11.22 11.89
CA SER A 79 3.46 -11.54 11.37
C SER A 79 3.24 -13.05 11.23
N GLU A 80 2.03 -13.49 11.59
CA GLU A 80 1.51 -14.83 11.33
C GLU A 80 0.35 -14.79 10.30
N SER A 81 -0.09 -13.59 9.93
CA SER A 81 -1.20 -13.33 8.99
C SER A 81 -0.72 -12.92 7.58
N GLY A 82 0.55 -13.17 7.24
CA GLY A 82 1.09 -12.91 5.91
C GLY A 82 1.50 -11.47 5.64
N LEU A 83 1.64 -10.64 6.69
CA LEU A 83 2.23 -9.30 6.56
C LEU A 83 3.76 -9.38 6.52
N LEU A 84 4.38 -8.35 5.97
CA LEU A 84 5.83 -8.19 6.03
C LEU A 84 6.19 -7.32 7.24
N THR A 85 7.27 -7.69 7.95
CA THR A 85 7.88 -6.83 8.96
C THR A 85 9.02 -6.06 8.30
N THR A 86 9.00 -4.75 8.38
CA THR A 86 10.00 -3.87 7.78
C THR A 86 10.46 -2.79 8.75
N ILE A 87 11.59 -2.15 8.43
CA ILE A 87 12.01 -0.93 9.11
C ILE A 87 11.17 0.22 8.54
N ALA A 88 10.51 0.98 9.41
CA ALA A 88 9.81 2.19 9.05
C ALA A 88 10.80 3.34 8.80
N TYR A 89 11.57 3.69 9.81
CA TYR A 89 12.63 4.69 9.73
C TYR A 89 13.59 4.58 10.92
N GLY A 90 14.82 5.07 10.73
CA GLY A 90 15.80 5.30 11.80
C GLY A 90 15.98 6.79 12.00
N LEU A 91 15.86 7.25 13.24
CA LEU A 91 15.98 8.66 13.61
C LEU A 91 16.52 8.80 15.04
N ASP A 92 17.55 9.63 15.22
CA ASP A 92 18.17 9.92 16.52
C ASP A 92 18.60 8.65 17.31
N GLY A 93 19.16 7.66 16.61
CA GLY A 93 19.61 6.39 17.20
C GLY A 93 18.50 5.41 17.53
N LYS A 94 17.25 5.71 17.15
CA LYS A 94 16.11 4.83 17.34
C LYS A 94 15.60 4.28 16.01
N VAL A 95 15.26 3.00 15.99
CA VAL A 95 14.65 2.34 14.84
C VAL A 95 13.20 2.07 15.14
N ASN A 96 12.32 2.58 14.29
CA ASN A 96 10.91 2.23 14.27
C ASN A 96 10.65 1.17 13.19
N TYR A 97 9.78 0.23 13.51
CA TYR A 97 9.37 -0.85 12.62
C TYR A 97 7.95 -0.63 12.12
N ALA A 98 7.59 -1.33 11.06
CA ALA A 98 6.24 -1.35 10.54
C ALA A 98 5.85 -2.77 10.10
N LEU A 99 4.54 -3.05 10.18
CA LEU A 99 3.91 -4.12 9.43
C LEU A 99 3.47 -3.56 8.08
N GLU A 100 3.75 -4.32 7.01
CA GLU A 100 3.40 -3.93 5.64
C GLU A 100 2.49 -4.97 5.01
N GLY A 101 1.43 -4.51 4.38
CA GLY A 101 0.52 -5.30 3.56
C GLY A 101 0.40 -4.73 2.16
N SER A 102 0.45 -5.62 1.16
CA SER A 102 0.39 -5.28 -0.25
C SER A 102 -0.90 -5.78 -0.89
N ILE A 103 -1.64 -4.88 -1.52
CA ILE A 103 -2.82 -5.15 -2.34
C ILE A 103 -2.41 -4.99 -3.79
N PHE A 104 -2.46 -6.07 -4.58
CA PHE A 104 -1.90 -6.05 -5.94
C PHE A 104 -2.73 -5.25 -6.94
N VAL A 105 -4.02 -5.17 -6.71
CA VAL A 105 -4.97 -4.48 -7.60
C VAL A 105 -5.78 -3.47 -6.81
N SER A 106 -5.55 -2.19 -7.09
CA SER A 106 -6.28 -1.06 -6.53
C SER A 106 -6.71 -0.12 -7.65
N GLY A 107 -6.02 0.96 -7.91
CA GLY A 107 -6.32 1.90 -9.00
C GLY A 107 -6.32 1.23 -10.37
N SER A 108 -5.59 0.13 -10.55
CA SER A 108 -5.62 -0.67 -11.78
C SER A 108 -7.02 -1.27 -12.07
N ALA A 109 -7.84 -1.55 -11.06
CA ALA A 109 -9.24 -1.95 -11.27
C ALA A 109 -10.06 -0.80 -11.88
N ILE A 110 -9.83 0.42 -11.44
CA ILE A 110 -10.48 1.62 -11.99
C ILE A 110 -10.01 1.91 -13.42
N GLN A 111 -8.70 1.76 -13.66
CA GLN A 111 -8.15 1.84 -15.02
C GLN A 111 -8.77 0.79 -15.94
N TRP A 112 -8.97 -0.43 -15.47
CA TRP A 112 -9.62 -1.49 -16.24
C TRP A 112 -11.08 -1.15 -16.56
N LEU A 113 -11.84 -0.58 -15.64
CA LEU A 113 -13.19 -0.06 -15.92
C LEU A 113 -13.19 0.99 -17.04
N ARG A 114 -12.16 1.84 -17.07
CA ARG A 114 -12.01 2.91 -18.07
C ARG A 114 -11.51 2.39 -19.41
N ASP A 115 -10.37 1.71 -19.39
CA ASP A 115 -9.61 1.40 -20.61
C ASP A 115 -10.01 0.03 -21.22
N GLY A 116 -10.26 -0.96 -20.35
CA GLY A 116 -10.63 -2.31 -20.73
C GLY A 116 -12.12 -2.45 -21.06
N LEU A 117 -12.98 -2.10 -20.11
CA LEU A 117 -14.44 -2.23 -20.25
C LEU A 117 -15.11 -1.00 -20.84
N ARG A 118 -14.47 0.16 -20.83
CA ARG A 118 -15.00 1.44 -21.31
C ARG A 118 -16.33 1.82 -20.65
N MET A 119 -16.50 1.45 -19.39
CA MET A 119 -17.69 1.78 -18.60
C MET A 119 -17.67 3.22 -18.08
N ILE A 120 -16.48 3.80 -17.95
CA ILE A 120 -16.25 5.18 -17.52
C ILE A 120 -15.23 5.84 -18.45
N ASN A 121 -15.20 7.18 -18.47
CA ASN A 121 -14.21 7.94 -19.23
C ASN A 121 -13.10 8.53 -18.35
N SER A 122 -13.34 8.63 -17.03
CA SER A 122 -12.37 9.12 -16.05
C SER A 122 -12.64 8.50 -14.69
N ALA A 123 -11.60 8.39 -13.85
CA ALA A 123 -11.71 7.78 -12.52
C ALA A 123 -12.79 8.46 -11.63
N PRO A 124 -12.92 9.80 -11.57
CA PRO A 124 -13.96 10.43 -10.74
C PRO A 124 -15.39 10.05 -11.11
N GLN A 125 -15.63 9.55 -12.31
CA GLN A 125 -16.98 9.08 -12.70
C GLN A 125 -17.42 7.85 -11.92
N THR A 126 -16.50 7.09 -11.31
CA THR A 126 -16.86 5.93 -10.49
C THR A 126 -17.74 6.31 -9.31
N GLU A 127 -17.41 7.40 -8.61
CA GLU A 127 -18.22 7.94 -7.51
C GLU A 127 -19.61 8.35 -8.01
N ASN A 128 -19.68 9.06 -9.14
CA ASN A 128 -20.95 9.50 -9.72
C ASN A 128 -21.88 8.34 -10.09
N TYR A 129 -21.33 7.23 -10.60
CA TYR A 129 -22.12 6.05 -10.93
C TYR A 129 -22.48 5.26 -9.68
N ALA A 130 -21.52 5.00 -8.80
CA ALA A 130 -21.75 4.21 -7.58
C ALA A 130 -22.77 4.86 -6.64
N SER A 131 -22.85 6.19 -6.59
CA SER A 131 -23.81 6.92 -5.76
C SER A 131 -25.26 6.92 -6.27
N ARG A 132 -25.51 6.43 -7.50
CA ARG A 132 -26.86 6.31 -8.07
C ARG A 132 -27.62 5.10 -7.59
N VAL A 133 -26.95 4.15 -6.98
CA VAL A 133 -27.55 2.91 -6.46
C VAL A 133 -27.27 2.81 -4.97
N GLU A 134 -28.22 2.27 -4.22
CA GLU A 134 -28.12 2.15 -2.77
C GLU A 134 -27.23 0.98 -2.34
N SER A 135 -27.15 -0.06 -3.17
CA SER A 135 -26.37 -1.28 -2.92
C SER A 135 -25.76 -1.83 -4.22
N THR A 136 -24.98 -2.87 -4.13
CA THR A 136 -24.48 -3.64 -5.29
C THR A 136 -25.50 -4.65 -5.81
N GLU A 137 -26.67 -4.76 -5.17
CA GLU A 137 -27.71 -5.78 -5.45
C GLU A 137 -27.14 -7.22 -5.45
N GLY A 138 -26.17 -7.48 -4.55
CA GLY A 138 -25.52 -8.77 -4.43
C GLY A 138 -24.41 -9.04 -5.44
N VAL A 139 -24.02 -8.04 -6.21
CA VAL A 139 -22.85 -8.16 -7.10
C VAL A 139 -21.59 -8.00 -6.28
N TYR A 140 -20.66 -8.93 -6.39
CA TYR A 140 -19.35 -8.89 -5.77
C TYR A 140 -18.27 -9.06 -6.81
N MET A 141 -17.19 -8.31 -6.67
CA MET A 141 -16.00 -8.41 -7.51
C MET A 141 -14.79 -8.85 -6.69
N VAL A 142 -14.03 -9.79 -7.23
CA VAL A 142 -12.68 -10.15 -6.76
C VAL A 142 -11.69 -9.65 -7.80
N PRO A 143 -10.93 -8.57 -7.55
CA PRO A 143 -10.07 -7.95 -8.56
C PRO A 143 -8.67 -8.59 -8.59
N ALA A 144 -8.59 -9.92 -8.62
CA ALA A 144 -7.32 -10.67 -8.61
C ALA A 144 -6.70 -10.76 -10.01
N PHE A 145 -6.53 -9.65 -10.73
CA PHE A 145 -6.03 -9.65 -12.10
C PHE A 145 -4.61 -10.20 -12.24
N VAL A 146 -3.80 -10.01 -11.21
CA VAL A 146 -2.41 -10.48 -11.10
C VAL A 146 -2.19 -11.32 -9.84
N GLY A 147 -3.23 -12.00 -9.37
CA GLY A 147 -3.25 -12.70 -8.10
C GLY A 147 -3.73 -11.84 -6.94
N LEU A 148 -3.72 -12.41 -5.75
CA LEU A 148 -4.04 -11.76 -4.48
C LEU A 148 -2.76 -11.57 -3.65
N GLY A 149 -2.59 -10.38 -3.10
CA GLY A 149 -1.53 -10.05 -2.16
C GLY A 149 -1.89 -10.45 -0.72
N THR A 150 -1.52 -9.61 0.24
CA THR A 150 -1.80 -9.81 1.66
C THR A 150 -3.31 -9.86 1.94
N PRO A 151 -3.78 -10.78 2.80
CA PRO A 151 -3.04 -11.82 3.53
C PRO A 151 -2.93 -13.16 2.79
N TYR A 152 -3.45 -13.26 1.59
CA TYR A 152 -3.69 -14.51 0.86
C TYR A 152 -2.45 -15.06 0.16
N TRP A 153 -1.65 -14.18 -0.45
CA TRP A 153 -0.45 -14.53 -1.23
C TRP A 153 -0.69 -15.61 -2.30
N ASP A 154 -1.82 -15.52 -3.00
CA ASP A 154 -2.20 -16.43 -4.07
C ASP A 154 -1.94 -15.81 -5.44
N SER A 155 -0.84 -16.20 -6.08
CA SER A 155 -0.45 -15.74 -7.42
C SER A 155 -1.31 -16.34 -8.53
N GLU A 156 -2.01 -17.44 -8.26
CA GLU A 156 -2.82 -18.16 -9.23
C GLU A 156 -4.28 -17.68 -9.24
N ALA A 157 -4.72 -16.97 -8.20
CA ALA A 157 -6.05 -16.36 -8.16
C ALA A 157 -6.27 -15.45 -9.38
N ARG A 158 -7.47 -15.46 -9.90
CA ARG A 158 -7.88 -14.58 -11.01
C ARG A 158 -9.16 -13.83 -10.66
N GLY A 159 -9.33 -12.68 -11.33
CA GLY A 159 -10.52 -11.85 -11.15
C GLY A 159 -11.81 -12.62 -11.41
N ALA A 160 -12.82 -12.37 -10.58
CA ALA A 160 -14.14 -12.98 -10.71
C ALA A 160 -15.23 -11.98 -10.32
N ILE A 161 -16.41 -12.18 -10.89
CA ILE A 161 -17.60 -11.39 -10.57
C ILE A 161 -18.72 -12.38 -10.26
N PHE A 162 -19.41 -12.15 -9.14
CA PHE A 162 -20.48 -13.00 -8.65
C PHE A 162 -21.76 -12.19 -8.49
N GLY A 163 -22.90 -12.89 -8.44
CA GLY A 163 -24.19 -12.27 -8.12
C GLY A 163 -24.87 -11.53 -9.26
N LEU A 164 -24.41 -11.68 -10.50
CA LEU A 164 -25.04 -11.06 -11.66
C LEU A 164 -26.45 -11.58 -11.89
N SER A 165 -27.39 -10.67 -12.09
CA SER A 165 -28.78 -10.94 -12.44
C SER A 165 -29.16 -10.13 -13.68
N ARG A 166 -30.38 -10.37 -14.21
CA ARG A 166 -30.90 -9.56 -15.33
C ARG A 166 -31.08 -8.07 -14.94
N GLY A 167 -31.27 -7.79 -13.66
CA GLY A 167 -31.40 -6.42 -13.14
C GLY A 167 -30.07 -5.72 -12.84
N THR A 168 -28.94 -6.41 -13.01
CA THR A 168 -27.63 -5.80 -12.79
C THR A 168 -27.34 -4.76 -13.87
N GLU A 169 -27.10 -3.54 -13.43
CA GLU A 169 -26.74 -2.39 -14.28
C GLU A 169 -25.26 -2.00 -14.07
N LYS A 170 -24.78 -1.14 -14.94
CA LYS A 170 -23.40 -0.63 -14.90
C LYS A 170 -23.03 -0.02 -13.54
N GLU A 171 -23.96 0.67 -12.93
CA GLU A 171 -23.81 1.32 -11.63
C GLU A 171 -23.50 0.31 -10.52
N HIS A 172 -24.21 -0.81 -10.48
CA HIS A 172 -23.98 -1.91 -9.53
C HIS A 172 -22.57 -2.51 -9.72
N PHE A 173 -22.16 -2.69 -10.97
CA PHE A 173 -20.85 -3.22 -11.31
C PHE A 173 -19.71 -2.28 -10.86
N ILE A 174 -19.83 -0.98 -11.14
CA ILE A 174 -18.85 0.05 -10.75
C ILE A 174 -18.79 0.14 -9.22
N ARG A 175 -19.93 0.14 -8.53
CA ARG A 175 -19.99 0.14 -7.08
C ARG A 175 -19.33 -1.10 -6.48
N ALA A 176 -19.61 -2.29 -6.99
CA ALA A 176 -18.97 -3.53 -6.56
C ALA A 176 -17.44 -3.50 -6.73
N THR A 177 -16.97 -2.86 -7.80
CA THR A 177 -15.54 -2.65 -8.00
C THR A 177 -14.93 -1.77 -6.92
N LEU A 178 -15.55 -0.63 -6.59
CA LEU A 178 -15.08 0.24 -5.50
C LEU A 178 -15.13 -0.48 -4.14
N GLU A 179 -16.22 -1.16 -3.84
CA GLU A 179 -16.37 -1.90 -2.58
C GLU A 179 -15.32 -3.02 -2.46
N SER A 180 -14.92 -3.65 -3.56
CA SER A 180 -13.88 -4.68 -3.55
C SER A 180 -12.52 -4.16 -3.08
N LEU A 181 -12.20 -2.90 -3.37
CA LEU A 181 -10.98 -2.26 -2.89
C LEU A 181 -11.05 -2.02 -1.37
N CYS A 182 -12.24 -1.63 -0.88
CA CYS A 182 -12.48 -1.46 0.55
C CYS A 182 -12.38 -2.78 1.30
N TYR A 183 -12.91 -3.88 0.74
CA TYR A 183 -12.81 -5.20 1.36
C TYR A 183 -11.37 -5.68 1.48
N GLN A 184 -10.54 -5.53 0.44
CA GLN A 184 -9.12 -5.88 0.51
C GLN A 184 -8.38 -5.01 1.54
N THR A 185 -8.68 -3.71 1.59
CA THR A 185 -8.12 -2.79 2.60
C THR A 185 -8.47 -3.26 4.00
N ARG A 186 -9.73 -3.65 4.24
CA ARG A 186 -10.21 -4.18 5.51
C ARG A 186 -9.47 -5.47 5.90
N ASP A 187 -9.32 -6.41 4.98
CA ASP A 187 -8.61 -7.66 5.25
C ASP A 187 -7.18 -7.42 5.74
N VAL A 188 -6.48 -6.47 5.13
CA VAL A 188 -5.12 -6.08 5.55
C VAL A 188 -5.15 -5.41 6.93
N MET A 189 -6.11 -4.52 7.21
CA MET A 189 -6.25 -3.85 8.51
C MET A 189 -6.54 -4.88 9.62
N GLU A 190 -7.42 -5.85 9.36
CA GLU A 190 -7.74 -6.91 10.31
C GLU A 190 -6.50 -7.78 10.60
N ALA A 191 -5.72 -8.12 9.56
CA ALA A 191 -4.45 -8.83 9.73
C ALA A 191 -3.44 -8.03 10.56
N MET A 192 -3.30 -6.72 10.31
CA MET A 192 -2.44 -5.81 11.08
C MET A 192 -2.85 -5.74 12.55
N SER A 193 -4.16 -5.57 12.81
CA SER A 193 -4.68 -5.51 14.18
C SER A 193 -4.46 -6.83 14.93
N LYS A 194 -4.67 -7.96 14.25
CA LYS A 194 -4.49 -9.29 14.83
C LYS A 194 -3.04 -9.54 15.22
N ASP A 195 -2.09 -9.23 14.33
CA ASP A 195 -0.67 -9.56 14.54
C ASP A 195 0.02 -8.57 15.50
N SER A 196 -0.36 -7.30 15.47
CA SER A 196 0.20 -6.28 16.36
C SER A 196 -0.43 -6.23 17.74
N GLY A 197 -1.65 -6.77 17.88
CA GLY A 197 -2.47 -6.58 19.07
C GLY A 197 -3.00 -5.14 19.24
N ILE A 198 -2.90 -4.31 18.20
CA ILE A 198 -3.35 -2.91 18.19
C ILE A 198 -4.56 -2.78 17.28
N GLU A 199 -5.66 -2.24 17.79
CA GLU A 199 -6.82 -1.92 16.97
C GLU A 199 -6.53 -0.66 16.13
N VAL A 200 -6.70 -0.77 14.81
CA VAL A 200 -6.56 0.38 13.90
C VAL A 200 -7.71 1.36 14.11
N GLN A 201 -7.42 2.53 14.60
CA GLN A 201 -8.41 3.59 14.87
C GLN A 201 -8.57 4.53 13.67
N ASN A 202 -7.47 4.82 12.99
CA ASN A 202 -7.42 5.77 11.89
C ASN A 202 -6.60 5.22 10.73
N LEU A 203 -7.09 5.45 9.52
CA LEU A 203 -6.38 5.17 8.29
C LEU A 203 -6.11 6.48 7.55
N ARG A 204 -4.84 6.84 7.39
CA ARG A 204 -4.43 7.96 6.55
C ARG A 204 -4.21 7.48 5.14
N VAL A 205 -4.64 8.24 4.16
CA VAL A 205 -4.62 7.82 2.75
C VAL A 205 -3.95 8.84 1.85
N ASP A 206 -3.25 8.34 0.83
CA ASP A 206 -2.66 9.10 -0.26
C ASP A 206 -2.66 8.26 -1.56
N GLY A 207 -2.13 8.84 -2.65
CA GLY A 207 -2.02 8.19 -3.96
C GLY A 207 -2.54 9.01 -5.11
#